data_72b7ab76406d730ee5d5a6481cd9d27f
#
_entry.id   72b7ab76406d730ee5d5a6481cd9d27f
#
_cell.length_a   1.000
_cell.length_b   1.000
_cell.length_c   1.000
_cell.angle_alpha   90.00
_cell.angle_beta   90.00
_cell.angle_gamma   90.00
#
_symmetry.space_group_name_H-M   'P 1'
#
loop_
_entity.id
_entity.type
_entity.pdbx_description
1 polymer ?
#
loop_
_entity_poly.entity_id
_entity_poly.type
_entity_poly.pdbx_seq_one_letter_code
_entity_poly.pdbx_strand_id
1 'polypeptide(L)'
;MLRPQTRFGNLVLGLAPKVVGTVSQAGTLEKLAAGSERQCDIVEIRLDLIDTDHWLDHAKAIEAQGVPVIATLRLAGEGGQWTQPDAERLPVFETALANLTAADIEFRSPLLEKVSAFAASHQKALIISYHDFEQTPPVAELRQVIRKAANYGTVVKIATLTQTEADLAALRELFTEQCSASVCLLGMGALGPASRTTLPRLGSCLTYGYLDAPIAPGQAAAAELLRQLTGMR
;
A
#
# COMPACT_ATOMS: atom_id res chain seq x y z
N MET A 1 11.62 -19.74 -3.55
CA MET A 1 10.35 -20.14 -2.89
C MET A 1 9.20 -19.61 -3.70
N LEU A 2 8.14 -20.40 -3.91
CA LEU A 2 6.89 -19.92 -4.52
C LEU A 2 6.25 -18.94 -3.53
N ARG A 3 5.98 -17.72 -4.00
CA ARG A 3 5.30 -16.69 -3.20
C ARG A 3 3.81 -16.89 -3.30
N PRO A 4 3.03 -16.55 -2.25
CA PRO A 4 1.58 -16.65 -2.35
C PRO A 4 1.09 -15.78 -3.51
N GLN A 5 0.28 -16.37 -4.37
CA GLN A 5 -0.44 -15.63 -5.39
C GLN A 5 -1.74 -15.14 -4.78
N THR A 6 -1.92 -13.83 -4.72
CA THR A 6 -3.08 -13.19 -4.10
C THR A 6 -3.89 -12.46 -5.14
N ARG A 7 -5.19 -12.76 -5.22
CA ARG A 7 -6.11 -11.99 -6.05
C ARG A 7 -6.28 -10.58 -5.50
N PHE A 8 -6.18 -9.59 -6.37
CA PHE A 8 -6.31 -8.17 -6.06
C PHE A 8 -7.13 -7.48 -7.16
N GLY A 9 -8.43 -7.49 -7.01
CA GLY A 9 -9.35 -7.11 -8.09
C GLY A 9 -9.20 -8.02 -9.31
N ASN A 10 -8.85 -7.41 -10.43
CA ASN A 10 -8.55 -8.09 -11.70
C ASN A 10 -7.07 -8.49 -11.85
N LEU A 11 -6.23 -8.19 -10.88
CA LEU A 11 -4.81 -8.52 -10.86
C LEU A 11 -4.51 -9.75 -9.99
N VAL A 12 -3.34 -10.35 -10.22
CA VAL A 12 -2.73 -11.36 -9.34
C VAL A 12 -1.39 -10.84 -8.86
N LEU A 13 -1.27 -10.65 -7.54
CA LEU A 13 -0.02 -10.29 -6.89
C LEU A 13 0.85 -11.53 -6.69
N GLY A 14 2.17 -11.33 -6.58
CA GLY A 14 3.15 -12.42 -6.35
C GLY A 14 3.77 -12.99 -7.64
N LEU A 15 3.19 -12.77 -8.82
CA LEU A 15 3.79 -13.15 -10.12
C LEU A 15 4.85 -12.15 -10.55
N ALA A 16 4.52 -10.88 -10.54
CA ALA A 16 5.40 -9.77 -10.86
C ALA A 16 5.05 -8.59 -9.95
N PRO A 17 6.01 -7.72 -9.61
CA PRO A 17 5.74 -6.55 -8.79
C PRO A 17 4.78 -5.61 -9.52
N LYS A 18 3.87 -4.99 -8.75
CA LYS A 18 2.93 -3.98 -9.25
C LYS A 18 3.29 -2.60 -8.71
N VAL A 19 3.17 -1.59 -9.55
CA VAL A 19 3.40 -0.20 -9.17
C VAL A 19 2.07 0.39 -8.70
N VAL A 20 2.06 0.86 -7.46
CA VAL A 20 0.96 1.63 -6.88
C VAL A 20 1.27 3.11 -7.08
N GLY A 21 0.36 3.82 -7.74
CA GLY A 21 0.41 5.28 -7.88
C GLY A 21 -0.42 5.94 -6.79
N THR A 22 0.23 6.70 -5.92
CA THR A 22 -0.44 7.38 -4.80
C THR A 22 -0.95 8.75 -5.24
N VAL A 23 -2.22 9.02 -4.98
CA VAL A 23 -2.90 10.31 -5.20
C VAL A 23 -3.13 11.00 -3.87
N SER A 24 -2.70 12.24 -3.76
CA SER A 24 -2.84 13.11 -2.58
C SER A 24 -3.57 14.42 -2.85
N GLN A 25 -3.97 14.68 -4.10
CA GLN A 25 -4.64 15.91 -4.52
C GLN A 25 -5.95 15.62 -5.26
N ALA A 26 -7.02 16.36 -4.92
CA ALA A 26 -8.35 16.19 -5.52
C ALA A 26 -8.33 16.39 -7.05
N GLY A 27 -7.62 17.39 -7.56
CA GLY A 27 -7.53 17.64 -8.99
C GLY A 27 -6.84 16.53 -9.80
N THR A 28 -5.91 15.77 -9.18
CA THR A 28 -5.33 14.58 -9.80
C THR A 28 -6.32 13.43 -9.82
N LEU A 29 -7.05 13.23 -8.71
CA LEU A 29 -8.10 12.22 -8.61
C LEU A 29 -9.20 12.43 -9.67
N GLU A 30 -9.66 13.66 -9.86
CA GLU A 30 -10.65 14.04 -10.88
C GLU A 30 -10.16 13.71 -12.30
N LYS A 31 -8.91 14.07 -12.63
CA LYS A 31 -8.31 13.78 -13.93
C LYS A 31 -8.24 12.28 -14.21
N LEU A 32 -7.84 11.47 -13.22
CA LEU A 32 -7.80 10.02 -13.35
C LEU A 32 -9.19 9.43 -13.55
N ALA A 33 -10.18 9.92 -12.79
CA ALA A 33 -11.58 9.52 -12.95
C ALA A 33 -12.13 9.85 -14.34
N ALA A 34 -11.70 10.98 -14.92
CA ALA A 34 -12.02 11.39 -16.28
C ALA A 34 -11.26 10.62 -17.38
N GLY A 35 -10.41 9.66 -17.04
CA GLY A 35 -9.71 8.81 -17.99
C GLY A 35 -8.34 9.34 -18.44
N SER A 36 -7.74 10.29 -17.72
CA SER A 36 -6.37 10.71 -18.00
C SER A 36 -5.38 9.56 -17.88
N GLU A 37 -4.31 9.62 -18.68
CA GLU A 37 -3.25 8.60 -18.64
C GLU A 37 -2.65 8.47 -17.24
N ARG A 38 -2.54 7.23 -16.80
CA ARG A 38 -1.93 6.85 -15.52
C ARG A 38 -0.73 5.97 -15.75
N GLN A 39 0.33 6.24 -15.03
CA GLN A 39 1.57 5.47 -15.13
C GLN A 39 1.75 4.61 -13.87
N CYS A 40 0.76 3.75 -13.59
CA CYS A 40 0.76 2.78 -12.50
C CYS A 40 -0.19 1.62 -12.81
N ASP A 41 -0.10 0.53 -12.04
CA ASP A 41 -0.99 -0.64 -12.15
C ASP A 41 -2.22 -0.51 -11.23
N ILE A 42 -2.03 0.15 -10.09
CA ILE A 42 -3.00 0.29 -8.99
C ILE A 42 -2.99 1.75 -8.56
N VAL A 43 -4.14 2.32 -8.25
CA VAL A 43 -4.25 3.68 -7.68
C VAL A 43 -4.51 3.57 -6.18
N GLU A 44 -3.68 4.23 -5.37
CA GLU A 44 -3.94 4.48 -3.95
C GLU A 44 -4.49 5.89 -3.78
N ILE A 45 -5.65 6.03 -3.13
CA ILE A 45 -6.23 7.32 -2.79
C ILE A 45 -5.98 7.59 -1.31
N ARG A 46 -5.25 8.68 -1.01
CA ARG A 46 -4.97 9.14 0.36
C ARG A 46 -6.11 10.02 0.86
N LEU A 47 -7.13 9.38 1.42
CA LEU A 47 -8.34 10.05 1.92
C LEU A 47 -8.08 11.01 3.09
N ASP A 48 -6.97 10.82 3.79
CA ASP A 48 -6.53 11.73 4.85
C ASP A 48 -5.87 13.01 4.32
N LEU A 49 -5.58 13.10 3.02
CA LEU A 49 -4.95 14.26 2.36
C LEU A 49 -5.87 14.95 1.36
N ILE A 50 -6.91 14.26 0.90
CA ILE A 50 -7.83 14.74 -0.14
C ILE A 50 -9.10 15.26 0.51
N ASP A 51 -9.39 16.54 0.30
CA ASP A 51 -10.64 17.18 0.71
C ASP A 51 -11.62 17.18 -0.48
N THR A 52 -12.46 16.14 -0.55
CA THR A 52 -13.56 16.04 -1.51
C THR A 52 -14.61 15.04 -1.08
N ASP A 53 -15.88 15.44 -1.11
CA ASP A 53 -17.02 14.55 -0.83
C ASP A 53 -17.26 13.53 -1.99
N HIS A 54 -16.66 13.76 -3.16
CA HIS A 54 -16.84 12.93 -4.36
C HIS A 54 -15.77 11.84 -4.53
N TRP A 55 -14.92 11.59 -3.51
CA TRP A 55 -13.82 10.63 -3.62
C TRP A 55 -14.28 9.23 -4.05
N LEU A 56 -15.45 8.79 -3.58
CA LEU A 56 -15.97 7.46 -3.88
C LEU A 56 -16.42 7.33 -5.35
N ASP A 57 -17.08 8.37 -5.88
CA ASP A 57 -17.52 8.37 -7.28
C ASP A 57 -16.32 8.39 -8.22
N HIS A 58 -15.28 9.17 -7.91
CA HIS A 58 -14.03 9.18 -8.64
C HIS A 58 -13.31 7.83 -8.55
N ALA A 59 -13.26 7.21 -7.38
CA ALA A 59 -12.66 5.89 -7.19
C ALA A 59 -13.37 4.81 -8.01
N LYS A 60 -14.70 4.80 -8.02
CA LYS A 60 -15.53 3.90 -8.86
C LYS A 60 -15.29 4.13 -10.34
N ALA A 61 -15.18 5.39 -10.79
CA ALA A 61 -14.88 5.71 -12.18
C ALA A 61 -13.51 5.20 -12.61
N ILE A 62 -12.50 5.24 -11.71
CA ILE A 62 -11.17 4.63 -11.95
C ILE A 62 -11.28 3.10 -12.04
N GLU A 63 -12.01 2.45 -11.15
CA GLU A 63 -12.19 0.99 -11.20
C GLU A 63 -12.97 0.54 -12.44
N ALA A 64 -13.93 1.33 -12.91
CA ALA A 64 -14.66 1.08 -14.16
C ALA A 64 -13.73 1.08 -15.40
N GLN A 65 -12.57 1.74 -15.32
CA GLN A 65 -11.50 1.71 -16.32
C GLN A 65 -10.59 0.46 -16.19
N GLY A 66 -10.92 -0.48 -15.30
CA GLY A 66 -10.14 -1.70 -15.05
C GLY A 66 -8.91 -1.51 -14.17
N VAL A 67 -8.84 -0.43 -13.37
CA VAL A 67 -7.72 -0.14 -12.47
C VAL A 67 -8.15 -0.36 -11.03
N PRO A 68 -7.55 -1.31 -10.31
CA PRO A 68 -7.82 -1.50 -8.89
C PRO A 68 -7.50 -0.26 -8.07
N VAL A 69 -8.36 0.05 -7.09
CA VAL A 69 -8.20 1.19 -6.19
C VAL A 69 -7.99 0.70 -4.75
N ILE A 70 -7.05 1.33 -4.06
CA ILE A 70 -6.80 1.20 -2.61
C ILE A 70 -7.28 2.49 -1.95
N ALA A 71 -8.24 2.39 -1.03
CA ALA A 71 -8.61 3.48 -0.15
C ALA A 71 -7.72 3.47 1.10
N THR A 72 -6.97 4.54 1.34
CA THR A 72 -6.07 4.70 2.48
C THR A 72 -6.46 5.91 3.30
N LEU A 73 -6.82 5.70 4.57
CA LEU A 73 -7.12 6.74 5.54
C LEU A 73 -6.08 6.67 6.67
N ARG A 74 -4.91 7.27 6.44
CA ARG A 74 -3.72 7.10 7.28
C ARG A 74 -3.78 7.93 8.55
N LEU A 75 -3.55 7.28 9.71
CA LEU A 75 -3.42 7.93 11.02
C LEU A 75 -2.21 8.86 11.06
N ALA A 76 -2.36 9.99 11.76
CA ALA A 76 -1.26 10.94 11.98
C ALA A 76 -0.05 10.31 12.67
N GLY A 77 -0.25 9.36 13.58
CA GLY A 77 0.82 8.62 14.24
C GLY A 77 1.61 7.67 13.33
N GLU A 78 1.12 7.39 12.11
CA GLU A 78 1.81 6.59 11.10
C GLU A 78 2.03 7.37 9.78
N GLY A 79 2.31 8.68 9.90
CA GLY A 79 2.71 9.52 8.77
C GLY A 79 1.56 10.01 7.89
N GLY A 80 0.33 9.98 8.41
CA GLY A 80 -0.85 10.56 7.77
C GLY A 80 -1.28 11.88 8.39
N GLN A 81 -2.52 12.28 8.07
CA GLN A 81 -3.14 13.49 8.64
C GLN A 81 -4.48 13.21 9.35
N TRP A 82 -4.93 11.96 9.41
CA TRP A 82 -6.16 11.63 10.12
C TRP A 82 -5.97 11.68 11.63
N THR A 83 -6.74 12.55 12.29
CA THR A 83 -6.71 12.76 13.74
C THR A 83 -8.08 12.58 14.41
N GLN A 84 -9.13 12.33 13.61
CA GLN A 84 -10.49 12.16 14.11
C GLN A 84 -10.67 10.79 14.80
N PRO A 85 -11.70 10.64 15.66
CA PRO A 85 -11.98 9.39 16.35
C PRO A 85 -12.22 8.21 15.40
N ASP A 86 -11.92 7.00 15.86
CA ASP A 86 -12.16 5.76 15.13
C ASP A 86 -13.64 5.55 14.76
N ALA A 87 -14.59 6.12 15.52
CA ALA A 87 -16.01 6.08 15.20
C ALA A 87 -16.34 6.74 13.84
N GLU A 88 -15.57 7.75 13.43
CA GLU A 88 -15.72 8.41 12.12
C GLU A 88 -14.93 7.68 11.02
N ARG A 89 -13.86 6.97 11.40
CA ARG A 89 -12.98 6.26 10.49
C ARG A 89 -13.58 4.94 9.99
N LEU A 90 -14.28 4.21 10.87
CA LEU A 90 -14.85 2.90 10.53
C LEU A 90 -15.84 2.95 9.36
N PRO A 91 -16.82 3.88 9.30
CA PRO A 91 -17.75 3.98 8.16
C PRO A 91 -17.05 4.23 6.82
N VAL A 92 -15.91 4.93 6.82
CA VAL A 92 -15.11 5.17 5.59
C VAL A 92 -14.53 3.85 5.07
N PHE A 93 -13.97 3.01 5.95
CA PHE A 93 -13.50 1.68 5.57
C PHE A 93 -14.61 0.76 5.07
N GLU A 94 -15.77 0.76 5.75
CA GLU A 94 -16.93 -0.03 5.32
C GLU A 94 -17.43 0.42 3.94
N THR A 95 -17.52 1.73 3.72
CA THR A 95 -17.89 2.30 2.41
C THR A 95 -16.88 1.93 1.32
N ALA A 96 -15.58 2.07 1.60
CA ALA A 96 -14.53 1.70 0.68
C ALA A 96 -14.58 0.20 0.31
N LEU A 97 -14.61 -0.67 1.31
CA LEU A 97 -14.59 -2.11 1.11
C LEU A 97 -15.89 -2.67 0.50
N ALA A 98 -17.02 -2.01 0.69
CA ALA A 98 -18.26 -2.38 -0.02
C ALA A 98 -18.17 -2.11 -1.51
N ASN A 99 -17.43 -1.10 -1.95
CA ASN A 99 -17.46 -0.58 -3.32
C ASN A 99 -16.17 -0.80 -4.12
N LEU A 100 -15.00 -0.78 -3.48
CA LEU A 100 -13.69 -0.78 -4.15
C LEU A 100 -12.94 -2.11 -4.01
N THR A 101 -11.81 -2.23 -4.69
CA THR A 101 -10.96 -3.43 -4.66
C THR A 101 -10.32 -3.65 -3.30
N ALA A 102 -9.80 -2.59 -2.66
CA ALA A 102 -9.02 -2.73 -1.43
C ALA A 102 -9.07 -1.50 -0.52
N ALA A 103 -8.71 -1.72 0.74
CA ALA A 103 -8.33 -0.68 1.68
C ALA A 103 -6.97 -0.98 2.34
N ASP A 104 -6.35 0.04 2.91
CA ASP A 104 -5.12 -0.07 3.71
C ASP A 104 -5.40 0.39 5.14
N ILE A 105 -5.16 -0.46 6.12
CA ILE A 105 -5.29 -0.17 7.55
C ILE A 105 -4.01 -0.51 8.30
N GLU A 106 -3.67 0.29 9.30
CA GLU A 106 -2.49 0.07 10.12
C GLU A 106 -2.61 -1.17 11.00
N PHE A 107 -1.52 -1.92 11.11
CA PHE A 107 -1.42 -3.09 12.00
C PHE A 107 -1.71 -2.76 13.48
N ARG A 108 -1.40 -1.54 13.89
CA ARG A 108 -1.62 -1.05 15.26
C ARG A 108 -2.99 -0.41 15.47
N SER A 109 -3.85 -0.37 14.46
CA SER A 109 -5.17 0.24 14.55
C SER A 109 -6.11 -0.54 15.47
N PRO A 110 -6.82 0.10 16.40
CA PRO A 110 -7.87 -0.55 17.18
C PRO A 110 -9.02 -1.09 16.34
N LEU A 111 -9.18 -0.61 15.10
CA LEU A 111 -10.20 -1.08 14.16
C LEU A 111 -9.79 -2.32 13.36
N LEU A 112 -8.54 -2.81 13.50
CA LEU A 112 -7.96 -3.86 12.66
C LEU A 112 -8.88 -5.09 12.53
N GLU A 113 -9.35 -5.64 13.66
CA GLU A 113 -10.19 -6.83 13.64
C GLU A 113 -11.54 -6.61 12.96
N LYS A 114 -12.19 -5.45 13.21
CA LYS A 114 -13.49 -5.11 12.62
C LYS A 114 -13.37 -4.93 11.10
N VAL A 115 -12.38 -4.16 10.65
CA VAL A 115 -12.15 -3.90 9.22
C VAL A 115 -11.72 -5.18 8.50
N SER A 116 -10.91 -6.03 9.13
CA SER A 116 -10.52 -7.34 8.59
C SER A 116 -11.73 -8.26 8.39
N ALA A 117 -12.61 -8.35 9.40
CA ALA A 117 -13.83 -9.15 9.30
C ALA A 117 -14.76 -8.63 8.19
N PHE A 118 -14.91 -7.31 8.07
CA PHE A 118 -15.70 -6.69 7.00
C PHE A 118 -15.12 -6.97 5.62
N ALA A 119 -13.81 -6.80 5.44
CA ALA A 119 -13.12 -7.10 4.18
C ALA A 119 -13.30 -8.56 3.75
N ALA A 120 -13.15 -9.50 4.71
CA ALA A 120 -13.32 -10.92 4.47
C ALA A 120 -14.77 -11.26 4.04
N SER A 121 -15.77 -10.71 4.71
CA SER A 121 -17.20 -10.94 4.38
C SER A 121 -17.59 -10.41 3.00
N HIS A 122 -16.90 -9.37 2.50
CA HIS A 122 -17.11 -8.78 1.17
C HIS A 122 -16.12 -9.30 0.12
N GLN A 123 -15.25 -10.26 0.48
CA GLN A 123 -14.22 -10.82 -0.40
C GLN A 123 -13.30 -9.75 -1.01
N LYS A 124 -13.00 -8.72 -0.25
CA LYS A 124 -12.14 -7.60 -0.65
C LYS A 124 -10.71 -7.79 -0.15
N ALA A 125 -9.77 -7.24 -0.90
CA ALA A 125 -8.39 -7.21 -0.45
C ALA A 125 -8.20 -6.22 0.71
N LEU A 126 -7.38 -6.59 1.68
CA LEU A 126 -7.00 -5.70 2.77
C LEU A 126 -5.48 -5.70 2.92
N ILE A 127 -4.92 -4.50 2.90
CA ILE A 127 -3.50 -4.28 3.15
C ILE A 127 -3.35 -3.95 4.63
N ILE A 128 -2.55 -4.74 5.34
CA ILE A 128 -2.19 -4.46 6.73
C ILE A 128 -0.81 -3.80 6.72
N SER A 129 -0.79 -2.52 7.06
CA SER A 129 0.43 -1.71 6.97
C SER A 129 1.07 -1.46 8.33
N TYR A 130 2.38 -1.43 8.35
CA TYR A 130 3.22 -1.05 9.48
C TYR A 130 4.23 -0.01 9.00
N HIS A 131 4.30 1.11 9.70
CA HIS A 131 5.23 2.19 9.40
C HIS A 131 6.11 2.49 10.61
N ASP A 132 7.42 2.65 10.34
CA ASP A 132 8.37 3.14 11.33
C ASP A 132 9.23 4.25 10.68
N PHE A 133 9.00 5.47 11.12
CA PHE A 133 9.67 6.66 10.58
C PHE A 133 10.97 7.00 11.32
N GLU A 134 11.33 6.23 12.34
CA GLU A 134 12.50 6.49 13.17
C GLU A 134 13.66 5.55 12.84
N GLN A 135 13.36 4.29 12.50
CA GLN A 135 14.36 3.26 12.26
C GLN A 135 13.85 2.11 11.38
N THR A 136 14.75 1.21 11.00
CA THR A 136 14.42 -0.15 10.57
C THR A 136 14.56 -1.08 11.77
N PRO A 137 13.45 -1.59 12.35
CA PRO A 137 13.51 -2.49 13.49
C PRO A 137 14.27 -3.80 13.20
N PRO A 138 14.72 -4.52 14.24
CA PRO A 138 15.37 -5.82 14.07
C PRO A 138 14.53 -6.80 13.26
N VAL A 139 15.18 -7.61 12.42
CA VAL A 139 14.50 -8.59 11.53
C VAL A 139 13.57 -9.51 12.30
N ALA A 140 13.92 -9.92 13.50
CA ALA A 140 13.08 -10.79 14.33
C ALA A 140 11.74 -10.13 14.72
N GLU A 141 11.77 -8.84 15.00
CA GLU A 141 10.56 -8.04 15.29
C GLU A 141 9.67 -7.89 14.05
N LEU A 142 10.26 -7.49 12.92
CA LEU A 142 9.53 -7.35 11.66
C LEU A 142 8.93 -8.68 11.19
N ARG A 143 9.60 -9.81 11.40
CA ARG A 143 9.04 -11.16 11.17
C ARG A 143 7.81 -11.42 12.02
N GLN A 144 7.81 -11.01 13.29
CA GLN A 144 6.63 -11.15 14.15
C GLN A 144 5.47 -10.29 13.66
N VAL A 145 5.74 -9.04 13.22
CA VAL A 145 4.73 -8.17 12.62
C VAL A 145 4.13 -8.84 11.38
N ILE A 146 4.96 -9.34 10.46
CA ILE A 146 4.50 -10.02 9.24
C ILE A 146 3.60 -11.20 9.57
N ARG A 147 4.02 -12.10 10.49
CA ARG A 147 3.23 -13.29 10.87
C ARG A 147 1.89 -12.93 11.49
N LYS A 148 1.85 -11.93 12.37
CA LYS A 148 0.62 -11.50 13.01
C LYS A 148 -0.31 -10.78 12.02
N ALA A 149 0.23 -9.86 11.23
CA ALA A 149 -0.52 -9.09 10.25
C ALA A 149 -1.14 -9.97 9.14
N ALA A 150 -0.47 -11.06 8.76
CA ALA A 150 -0.96 -12.01 7.76
C ALA A 150 -2.26 -12.74 8.15
N ASN A 151 -2.66 -12.71 9.42
CA ASN A 151 -3.94 -13.26 9.86
C ASN A 151 -5.13 -12.31 9.58
N TYR A 152 -4.87 -11.05 9.25
CA TYR A 152 -5.89 -10.03 9.12
C TYR A 152 -6.11 -9.55 7.68
N GLY A 153 -5.17 -9.77 6.79
CA GLY A 153 -5.27 -9.23 5.44
C GLY A 153 -4.60 -10.08 4.37
N THR A 154 -4.79 -9.68 3.12
CA THR A 154 -4.26 -10.34 1.93
C THR A 154 -2.86 -9.88 1.56
N VAL A 155 -2.50 -8.67 2.00
CA VAL A 155 -1.17 -8.07 1.80
C VAL A 155 -0.66 -7.53 3.14
N VAL A 156 0.59 -7.85 3.49
CA VAL A 156 1.31 -7.22 4.59
C VAL A 156 2.30 -6.22 4.03
N LYS A 157 2.16 -4.95 4.41
CA LYS A 157 3.02 -3.84 3.96
C LYS A 157 3.87 -3.35 5.12
N ILE A 158 5.19 -3.38 4.96
CA ILE A 158 6.18 -2.86 5.91
C ILE A 158 6.91 -1.69 5.25
N ALA A 159 6.89 -0.53 5.88
CA ALA A 159 7.63 0.66 5.46
C ALA A 159 8.46 1.20 6.63
N THR A 160 9.78 1.20 6.52
CA THR A 160 10.69 1.60 7.61
C THR A 160 11.70 2.62 7.15
N LEU A 161 12.20 3.44 8.09
CA LEU A 161 13.29 4.36 7.79
C LEU A 161 14.56 3.56 7.51
N THR A 162 15.05 3.64 6.26
CA THR A 162 16.17 2.86 5.73
C THR A 162 17.28 3.83 5.33
N GLN A 163 18.24 4.04 6.20
CA GLN A 163 19.31 5.02 6.02
C GLN A 163 20.66 4.36 5.64
N THR A 164 20.87 3.12 6.06
CA THR A 164 22.12 2.39 5.88
C THR A 164 21.91 1.13 5.04
N GLU A 165 23.00 0.60 4.49
CA GLU A 165 22.97 -0.70 3.80
C GLU A 165 22.58 -1.85 4.75
N ALA A 166 22.86 -1.73 6.05
CA ALA A 166 22.41 -2.69 7.04
C ALA A 166 20.89 -2.72 7.17
N ASP A 167 20.23 -1.55 7.14
CA ASP A 167 18.76 -1.44 7.14
C ASP A 167 18.17 -2.11 5.90
N LEU A 168 18.74 -1.82 4.72
CA LEU A 168 18.30 -2.42 3.48
C LEU A 168 18.52 -3.94 3.47
N ALA A 169 19.62 -4.42 4.04
CA ALA A 169 19.90 -5.85 4.19
C ALA A 169 18.90 -6.53 5.13
N ALA A 170 18.49 -5.86 6.23
CA ALA A 170 17.46 -6.35 7.13
C ALA A 170 16.12 -6.53 6.41
N LEU A 171 15.70 -5.57 5.56
CA LEU A 171 14.50 -5.72 4.75
C LEU A 171 14.62 -6.87 3.73
N ARG A 172 15.77 -7.04 3.09
CA ARG A 172 16.02 -8.15 2.15
C ARG A 172 15.90 -9.51 2.84
N GLU A 173 16.36 -9.63 4.07
CA GLU A 173 16.32 -10.88 4.84
C GLU A 173 14.88 -11.34 5.13
N LEU A 174 13.91 -10.43 5.19
CA LEU A 174 12.51 -10.77 5.42
C LEU A 174 11.89 -11.63 4.29
N PHE A 175 12.46 -11.62 3.08
CA PHE A 175 11.97 -12.48 1.98
C PHE A 175 12.29 -13.97 2.17
N THR A 176 13.08 -14.35 3.17
CA THR A 176 13.29 -15.75 3.55
C THR A 176 12.13 -16.33 4.37
N GLU A 177 11.26 -15.47 4.90
CA GLU A 177 10.07 -15.85 5.68
C GLU A 177 8.99 -16.45 4.79
N GLN A 178 8.37 -17.52 5.25
CA GLN A 178 7.15 -18.04 4.65
C GLN A 178 5.94 -17.31 5.25
N CYS A 179 5.11 -16.73 4.38
CA CYS A 179 3.92 -15.99 4.78
C CYS A 179 2.73 -16.42 3.92
N SER A 180 1.54 -16.52 4.52
CA SER A 180 0.29 -16.80 3.81
C SER A 180 -0.22 -15.61 3.00
N ALA A 181 0.16 -14.38 3.39
CA ALA A 181 -0.15 -13.15 2.67
C ALA A 181 0.96 -12.74 1.71
N SER A 182 0.62 -11.99 0.68
CA SER A 182 1.62 -11.30 -0.15
C SER A 182 2.32 -10.21 0.66
N VAL A 183 3.65 -10.08 0.50
CA VAL A 183 4.44 -9.13 1.28
C VAL A 183 4.91 -7.97 0.40
N CYS A 184 4.71 -6.76 0.89
CA CYS A 184 5.21 -5.50 0.34
C CYS A 184 6.20 -4.89 1.31
N LEU A 185 7.47 -4.76 0.92
CA LEU A 185 8.53 -4.14 1.71
C LEU A 185 8.99 -2.86 1.03
N LEU A 186 9.13 -1.80 1.82
CA LEU A 186 9.51 -0.46 1.37
C LEU A 186 10.52 0.14 2.36
N GLY A 187 11.59 0.74 1.84
CA GLY A 187 12.42 1.67 2.59
C GLY A 187 11.93 3.10 2.41
N MET A 188 12.13 3.91 3.44
CA MET A 188 11.97 5.37 3.43
C MET A 188 13.31 6.03 3.71
N GLY A 189 13.45 7.34 3.47
CA GLY A 189 14.69 8.08 3.70
C GLY A 189 15.75 7.87 2.61
N ALA A 190 17.03 7.88 2.99
CA ALA A 190 18.16 7.94 2.06
C ALA A 190 18.21 6.77 1.07
N LEU A 191 17.95 5.54 1.52
CA LEU A 191 17.90 4.35 0.66
C LEU A 191 16.47 4.00 0.19
N GLY A 192 15.49 4.86 0.43
CA GLY A 192 14.13 4.74 -0.05
C GLY A 192 14.04 4.51 -1.56
N PRO A 193 14.66 5.34 -2.42
CA PRO A 193 14.64 5.14 -3.87
C PRO A 193 15.24 3.79 -4.29
N ALA A 194 16.39 3.40 -3.73
CA ALA A 194 17.02 2.11 -4.03
C ALA A 194 16.17 0.91 -3.60
N SER A 195 15.49 1.00 -2.45
CA SER A 195 14.62 -0.06 -1.94
C SER A 195 13.44 -0.34 -2.88
N ARG A 196 12.87 0.71 -3.49
CA ARG A 196 11.67 0.62 -4.36
C ARG A 196 11.91 -0.11 -5.67
N THR A 197 13.15 -0.33 -6.05
CA THR A 197 13.54 -1.11 -7.23
C THR A 197 14.20 -2.44 -6.87
N THR A 198 14.93 -2.48 -5.75
CA THR A 198 15.66 -3.68 -5.30
C THR A 198 14.72 -4.70 -4.64
N LEU A 199 13.85 -4.25 -3.72
CA LEU A 199 12.95 -5.15 -2.99
C LEU A 199 11.90 -5.80 -3.90
N PRO A 200 11.31 -5.13 -4.91
CA PRO A 200 10.46 -5.79 -5.91
C PRO A 200 11.18 -6.91 -6.67
N ARG A 201 12.46 -6.74 -7.00
CA ARG A 201 13.28 -7.79 -7.65
C ARG A 201 13.48 -9.03 -6.77
N LEU A 202 13.41 -8.86 -5.46
CA LEU A 202 13.49 -9.94 -4.49
C LEU A 202 12.13 -10.51 -4.12
N GLY A 203 11.01 -9.77 -4.44
CA GLY A 203 9.67 -10.23 -4.30
C GLY A 203 8.69 -9.42 -3.51
N SER A 204 8.99 -8.18 -3.24
CA SER A 204 7.94 -7.26 -2.83
C SER A 204 6.86 -7.24 -3.90
N CYS A 205 5.62 -7.59 -3.51
CA CYS A 205 4.52 -7.69 -4.45
C CYS A 205 4.06 -6.34 -5.00
N LEU A 206 4.29 -5.27 -4.21
CA LEU A 206 3.95 -3.89 -4.54
C LEU A 206 5.18 -2.99 -4.35
N THR A 207 5.21 -1.89 -5.09
CA THR A 207 6.06 -0.72 -4.84
C THR A 207 5.25 0.54 -5.06
N TYR A 208 5.52 1.60 -4.30
CA TYR A 208 4.70 2.82 -4.23
C TYR A 208 5.45 4.03 -4.77
N GLY A 209 4.84 4.73 -5.72
CA GLY A 209 5.29 6.01 -6.22
C GLY A 209 4.16 7.04 -6.20
N TYR A 210 4.48 8.33 -6.23
CA TYR A 210 3.48 9.38 -6.31
C TYR A 210 2.99 9.62 -7.74
N LEU A 211 1.76 10.07 -7.90
CA LEU A 211 1.20 10.54 -9.17
C LEU A 211 1.16 12.08 -9.26
N ASP A 212 1.10 12.76 -8.12
CA ASP A 212 1.03 14.23 -8.03
C ASP A 212 2.18 14.83 -7.22
N ALA A 213 2.41 14.39 -5.99
CA ALA A 213 3.47 14.90 -5.13
C ALA A 213 4.00 13.79 -4.20
N PRO A 214 5.28 13.81 -3.82
CA PRO A 214 5.82 12.86 -2.85
C PRO A 214 5.22 13.12 -1.47
N ILE A 215 4.75 12.06 -0.80
CA ILE A 215 4.13 12.10 0.53
C ILE A 215 4.94 11.33 1.58
N ALA A 216 6.05 10.75 1.18
CA ALA A 216 6.98 10.06 2.08
C ALA A 216 8.43 10.34 1.68
N PRO A 217 9.38 10.38 2.64
CA PRO A 217 10.79 10.58 2.35
C PRO A 217 11.34 9.56 1.36
N GLY A 218 11.96 10.02 0.27
CA GLY A 218 12.53 9.16 -0.76
C GLY A 218 11.51 8.47 -1.67
N GLN A 219 10.25 8.93 -1.72
CA GLN A 219 9.26 8.42 -2.66
C GLN A 219 9.57 8.93 -4.08
N ALA A 220 9.69 8.02 -5.05
CA ALA A 220 9.86 8.31 -6.47
C ALA A 220 8.51 8.49 -7.17
N ALA A 221 8.51 9.09 -8.36
CA ALA A 221 7.32 9.12 -9.21
C ALA A 221 6.94 7.70 -9.67
N ALA A 222 5.63 7.40 -9.72
CA ALA A 222 5.14 6.09 -10.17
C ALA A 222 5.60 5.75 -11.59
N ALA A 223 5.61 6.75 -12.49
CA ALA A 223 6.14 6.64 -13.85
C ALA A 223 7.58 6.14 -13.92
N GLU A 224 8.42 6.62 -13.03
CA GLU A 224 9.83 6.21 -12.99
C GLU A 224 9.96 4.75 -12.54
N LEU A 225 9.24 4.37 -11.47
CA LEU A 225 9.20 2.97 -10.99
C LEU A 225 8.69 2.02 -12.07
N LEU A 226 7.65 2.43 -12.80
CA LEU A 226 7.09 1.65 -13.88
C LEU A 226 8.15 1.35 -14.96
N ARG A 227 8.91 2.35 -15.38
CA ARG A 227 10.01 2.20 -16.36
C ARG A 227 11.12 1.30 -15.85
N GLN A 228 11.54 1.48 -14.58
CA GLN A 228 12.64 0.73 -13.97
C GLN A 228 12.29 -0.76 -13.75
N LEU A 229 11.01 -1.10 -13.64
CA LEU A 229 10.53 -2.47 -13.42
C LEU A 229 9.98 -3.12 -14.70
N THR A 230 9.98 -2.45 -15.86
CA THR A 230 9.40 -2.96 -17.11
C THR A 230 9.99 -4.31 -17.55
N GLY A 231 11.27 -4.56 -17.32
CA GLY A 231 11.93 -5.84 -17.65
C GLY A 231 11.58 -7.02 -16.71
N MET A 232 10.72 -6.81 -15.72
CA MET A 232 10.31 -7.81 -14.70
C MET A 232 8.84 -8.24 -14.83
N ARG A 233 8.13 -7.74 -15.82
CA ARG A 233 6.68 -7.93 -16.04
C ARG A 233 6.39 -9.03 -17.04
#